data_9d34ce1782f5df2c8f5c100ba15a9703
#
_entry.id   9d34ce1782f5df2c8f5c100ba15a9703
#
_cell.length_a   1.000
_cell.length_b   1.000
_cell.length_c   1.000
_cell.angle_alpha   90.00
_cell.angle_beta   90.00
_cell.angle_gamma   90.00
#
_symmetry.space_group_name_H-M   'P 1'
#
loop_
_entity.id
_entity.type
_entity.pdbx_description
1 polymer ?
#
loop_
_entity_poly.entity_id
_entity_poly.type
_entity_poly.pdbx_seq_one_letter_code
_entity_poly.pdbx_strand_id
1 'polypeptide(L)'
;INLMKTPEEQIAALQIIASWENPGNGSYYDDVSSVSKGPRVKTISDDATDVAWWDNGFSRKRLSSQLFQGAPTLDYDKLEPGARYIIRVCGYGDALLRVDGVRLSPVIYHKEADTFKEWIVPLSLTGDGKITVTFDEPEESNLNWRLQSRISDVWLLKR
;
A
#
# COMPACT_ATOMS: atom_id res chain seq x y z
N ILE A 1 13.76 18.99 -1.93
CA ILE A 1 15.20 18.73 -1.77
C ILE A 1 16.01 20.04 -1.90
N ASN A 2 15.62 20.89 -2.82
CA ASN A 2 16.33 22.17 -3.04
C ASN A 2 16.35 23.11 -1.82
N LEU A 3 15.46 22.88 -0.87
CA LEU A 3 15.38 23.66 0.36
C LEU A 3 16.26 23.10 1.49
N MET A 4 16.88 21.96 1.29
CA MET A 4 17.80 21.37 2.24
C MET A 4 19.13 22.12 2.23
N LYS A 5 19.57 22.58 3.40
CA LYS A 5 20.71 23.48 3.52
C LYS A 5 22.02 22.77 3.82
N THR A 6 21.99 21.56 4.39
CA THR A 6 23.19 20.84 4.78
C THR A 6 23.25 19.46 4.11
N PRO A 7 24.45 18.90 3.90
CA PRO A 7 24.61 17.54 3.40
C PRO A 7 23.94 16.50 4.30
N GLU A 8 23.97 16.68 5.62
CA GLU A 8 23.34 15.77 6.58
C GLU A 8 21.83 15.77 6.41
N GLU A 9 21.20 16.92 6.23
CA GLU A 9 19.77 17.04 5.97
C GLU A 9 19.39 16.37 4.64
N GLN A 10 20.21 16.55 3.62
CA GLN A 10 19.99 15.92 2.31
C GLN A 10 20.07 14.39 2.40
N ILE A 11 21.06 13.87 3.11
CA ILE A 11 21.21 12.42 3.32
C ILE A 11 20.00 11.87 4.08
N ALA A 12 19.57 12.53 5.14
CA ALA A 12 18.40 12.11 5.91
C ALA A 12 17.14 12.08 5.05
N ALA A 13 16.93 13.08 4.20
CA ALA A 13 15.80 13.14 3.27
C ALA A 13 15.83 11.96 2.28
N LEU A 14 16.99 11.68 1.70
CA LEU A 14 17.16 10.58 0.76
C LEU A 14 16.95 9.21 1.43
N GLN A 15 17.34 9.06 2.70
CA GLN A 15 17.10 7.83 3.46
C GLN A 15 15.61 7.59 3.68
N ILE A 16 14.83 8.63 3.97
CA ILE A 16 13.38 8.53 4.11
C ILE A 16 12.77 8.05 2.79
N ILE A 17 13.14 8.68 1.68
CA ILE A 17 12.62 8.30 0.36
C ILE A 17 13.02 6.86 0.01
N ALA A 18 14.25 6.47 0.25
CA ALA A 18 14.74 5.13 -0.02
C ALA A 18 14.03 4.06 0.83
N SER A 19 13.65 4.40 2.06
CA SER A 19 12.95 3.47 2.96
C SER A 19 11.56 3.10 2.48
N TRP A 20 10.95 3.89 1.61
CA TRP A 20 9.62 3.56 1.07
C TRP A 20 9.62 2.24 0.30
N GLU A 21 10.64 1.99 -0.50
CA GLU A 21 10.76 0.76 -1.29
C GLU A 21 11.55 -0.33 -0.56
N ASN A 22 12.25 0.02 0.50
CA ASN A 22 13.01 -0.92 1.33
C ASN A 22 12.66 -0.73 2.81
N PRO A 23 11.52 -1.26 3.25
CA PRO A 23 11.04 -1.04 4.63
C PRO A 23 11.78 -1.83 5.69
N GLY A 24 12.81 -2.61 5.34
CA GLY A 24 13.63 -3.35 6.29
C GLY A 24 13.36 -4.85 6.28
N ASN A 25 14.14 -5.58 7.09
CA ASN A 25 14.08 -7.03 7.17
C ASN A 25 12.72 -7.52 7.66
N GLY A 26 12.17 -8.50 6.95
CA GLY A 26 10.87 -9.09 7.28
C GLY A 26 9.68 -8.24 6.86
N SER A 27 9.91 -7.06 6.32
CA SER A 27 8.89 -6.18 5.74
C SER A 27 8.99 -6.21 4.22
N TYR A 28 7.87 -5.92 3.56
CA TYR A 28 7.78 -5.97 2.10
C TYR A 28 7.13 -4.73 1.55
N TYR A 29 7.56 -4.34 0.37
CA TYR A 29 6.95 -3.27 -0.41
C TYR A 29 6.60 -3.78 -1.80
N ASP A 30 5.42 -3.46 -2.28
CA ASP A 30 4.99 -3.81 -3.62
C ASP A 30 4.32 -2.62 -4.31
N ASP A 31 4.76 -2.38 -5.54
CA ASP A 31 4.13 -1.46 -6.46
C ASP A 31 2.91 -2.17 -7.07
N VAL A 32 1.75 -1.54 -6.99
CA VAL A 32 0.50 -2.08 -7.54
C VAL A 32 -0.05 -1.24 -8.68
N SER A 33 0.82 -0.46 -9.32
CA SER A 33 0.42 0.27 -10.51
C SER A 33 0.24 -0.66 -11.71
N SER A 34 -0.55 -0.22 -12.68
CA SER A 34 -0.78 -1.00 -13.91
C SER A 34 0.44 -1.06 -14.82
N VAL A 35 1.44 -0.23 -14.58
CA VAL A 35 2.66 -0.15 -15.41
C VAL A 35 3.78 -0.99 -14.83
N SER A 36 3.88 -1.04 -13.51
CA SER A 36 4.94 -1.75 -12.82
C SER A 36 4.35 -2.40 -11.57
N LYS A 37 4.42 -3.70 -11.47
CA LYS A 37 3.89 -4.42 -10.32
C LYS A 37 5.00 -5.10 -9.56
N GLY A 38 4.87 -5.13 -8.25
CA GLY A 38 5.79 -5.84 -7.37
C GLY A 38 5.70 -7.36 -7.53
N PRO A 39 6.70 -8.10 -7.02
CA PRO A 39 6.79 -9.55 -7.24
C PRO A 39 5.66 -10.35 -6.58
N ARG A 40 4.99 -9.79 -5.56
CA ARG A 40 3.92 -10.47 -4.84
C ARG A 40 2.53 -10.18 -5.42
N VAL A 41 2.46 -9.25 -6.38
CA VAL A 41 1.20 -8.85 -7.01
C VAL A 41 0.80 -9.90 -8.03
N LYS A 42 -0.39 -10.50 -7.86
CA LYS A 42 -0.91 -11.54 -8.76
C LYS A 42 -1.80 -10.97 -9.84
N THR A 43 -2.67 -10.06 -9.48
CA THR A 43 -3.58 -9.41 -10.41
C THR A 43 -3.48 -7.91 -10.27
N ILE A 44 -3.81 -7.19 -11.33
CA ILE A 44 -3.69 -5.74 -11.36
C ILE A 44 -4.68 -5.17 -12.39
N SER A 45 -5.15 -3.96 -12.13
CA SER A 45 -6.02 -3.24 -13.05
C SER A 45 -5.26 -2.73 -14.27
N ASP A 46 -5.90 -2.70 -15.43
CA ASP A 46 -5.33 -2.13 -16.65
C ASP A 46 -5.36 -0.60 -16.69
N ASP A 47 -6.09 0.01 -15.78
CA ASP A 47 -6.28 1.45 -15.77
C ASP A 47 -5.23 2.13 -14.88
N ALA A 48 -4.39 2.98 -15.47
CA ALA A 48 -3.34 3.70 -14.78
C ALA A 48 -3.68 5.18 -14.69
N THR A 49 -3.69 5.71 -13.47
CA THR A 49 -3.89 7.12 -13.18
C THR A 49 -2.99 7.54 -12.04
N ASP A 50 -2.48 8.77 -12.09
CA ASP A 50 -1.61 9.30 -11.06
C ASP A 50 -2.34 9.52 -9.74
N VAL A 51 -1.70 9.14 -8.66
CA VAL A 51 -2.02 9.60 -7.30
C VAL A 51 -0.75 10.10 -6.63
N ALA A 52 -0.90 11.02 -5.70
CA ALA A 52 0.21 11.52 -4.92
C ALA A 52 -0.02 11.21 -3.44
N TRP A 53 1.05 10.99 -2.71
CA TRP A 53 1.01 10.83 -1.27
C TRP A 53 2.26 11.45 -0.62
N TRP A 54 2.15 11.76 0.65
CA TRP A 54 3.18 12.46 1.42
C TRP A 54 3.58 11.62 2.63
N ASP A 55 4.87 11.69 2.95
CA ASP A 55 5.39 11.11 4.19
C ASP A 55 6.52 12.01 4.70
N ASN A 56 6.42 12.44 5.95
CA ASN A 56 7.40 13.30 6.60
C ASN A 56 7.76 14.56 5.79
N GLY A 57 6.77 15.17 5.15
CA GLY A 57 6.98 16.37 4.33
C GLY A 57 7.51 16.11 2.92
N PHE A 58 7.72 14.86 2.56
CA PHE A 58 8.12 14.47 1.20
C PHE A 58 6.95 13.87 0.46
N SER A 59 6.86 14.18 -0.83
CA SER A 59 5.78 13.68 -1.67
C SER A 59 6.28 12.65 -2.66
N ARG A 60 5.38 11.76 -3.06
CA ARG A 60 5.62 10.84 -4.15
C ARG A 60 4.39 10.78 -5.04
N LYS A 61 4.62 10.94 -6.35
CA LYS A 61 3.59 10.76 -7.37
C LYS A 61 3.78 9.41 -8.03
N ARG A 62 2.71 8.61 -8.06
CA ARG A 62 2.76 7.24 -8.57
C ARG A 62 1.58 6.96 -9.46
N LEU A 63 1.75 6.09 -10.44
CA LEU A 63 0.64 5.45 -11.12
C LEU A 63 -0.08 4.51 -10.16
N SER A 64 -1.36 4.32 -10.37
CA SER A 64 -2.21 3.56 -9.46
C SER A 64 -3.12 2.60 -10.20
N SER A 65 -3.57 1.56 -9.51
CA SER A 65 -4.63 0.66 -9.97
C SER A 65 -5.96 1.07 -9.38
N GLN A 66 -7.03 1.01 -10.15
CA GLN A 66 -8.37 1.16 -9.61
C GLN A 66 -8.78 -0.09 -8.84
N LEU A 67 -9.61 0.09 -7.82
CA LEU A 67 -10.15 -1.02 -7.03
C LEU A 67 -11.49 -1.51 -7.55
N PHE A 68 -12.15 -0.71 -8.34
CA PHE A 68 -13.41 -1.08 -8.99
C PHE A 68 -13.14 -1.94 -10.22
N GLN A 69 -13.71 -3.13 -10.30
CA GLN A 69 -13.55 -4.07 -11.43
C GLN A 69 -12.10 -4.44 -11.77
N GLY A 70 -11.33 -4.82 -10.78
CA GLY A 70 -9.97 -5.27 -11.06
C GLY A 70 -8.96 -4.96 -9.98
N ALA A 71 -9.39 -4.98 -8.73
CA ALA A 71 -8.52 -4.75 -7.59
C ALA A 71 -7.31 -5.70 -7.60
N PRO A 72 -6.12 -5.22 -7.23
CA PRO A 72 -4.95 -6.08 -7.16
C PRO A 72 -5.07 -7.10 -6.03
N THR A 73 -4.44 -8.24 -6.24
CA THR A 73 -4.31 -9.32 -5.26
C THR A 73 -2.83 -9.55 -4.99
N LEU A 74 -2.46 -9.69 -3.73
CA LEU A 74 -1.07 -9.90 -3.32
C LEU A 74 -0.96 -11.16 -2.48
N ASP A 75 0.08 -11.96 -2.74
CA ASP A 75 0.45 -13.13 -1.95
C ASP A 75 1.76 -12.89 -1.22
N TYR A 76 1.77 -13.14 0.06
CA TYR A 76 2.97 -13.09 0.90
C TYR A 76 3.24 -14.46 1.50
N ASP A 77 4.50 -14.87 1.51
CA ASP A 77 4.93 -16.11 2.15
C ASP A 77 6.13 -15.84 3.07
N LYS A 78 6.58 -16.89 3.74
CA LYS A 78 7.74 -16.83 4.64
C LYS A 78 7.59 -15.78 5.74
N LEU A 79 6.36 -15.59 6.20
CA LEU A 79 6.09 -14.71 7.33
C LEU A 79 6.49 -15.41 8.62
N GLU A 80 6.95 -14.62 9.58
CA GLU A 80 7.32 -15.12 10.90
C GLU A 80 6.06 -15.29 11.76
N PRO A 81 5.70 -16.53 12.19
CA PRO A 81 4.41 -16.78 12.86
C PRO A 81 4.24 -16.04 14.17
N GLY A 82 5.15 -15.64 14.88
CA GLY A 82 5.00 -14.88 16.13
C GLY A 82 5.09 -13.37 15.96
N ALA A 83 5.42 -12.90 14.78
CA ALA A 83 5.62 -11.49 14.52
C ALA A 83 4.29 -10.78 14.26
N ARG A 84 4.26 -9.50 14.58
CA ARG A 84 3.13 -8.63 14.26
C ARG A 84 3.35 -7.97 12.91
N TYR A 85 2.31 -7.91 12.12
CA TYR A 85 2.35 -7.27 10.81
C TYR A 85 1.28 -6.20 10.69
N ILE A 86 1.63 -5.14 9.97
CA ILE A 86 0.72 -4.07 9.61
C ILE A 86 0.72 -3.98 8.09
N ILE A 87 -0.46 -3.88 7.48
CA ILE A 87 -0.59 -3.56 6.07
C ILE A 87 -0.84 -2.06 5.97
N ARG A 88 0.01 -1.38 5.20
CA ARG A 88 -0.13 0.04 4.88
C ARG A 88 -0.38 0.18 3.39
N VAL A 89 -1.32 1.01 3.04
CA VAL A 89 -1.70 1.28 1.65
C VAL A 89 -1.79 2.78 1.45
N CYS A 90 -1.33 3.27 0.31
CA CYS A 90 -1.63 4.62 -0.11
C CYS A 90 -2.37 4.61 -1.43
N GLY A 91 -3.19 5.64 -1.63
CA GLY A 91 -4.06 5.76 -2.79
C GLY A 91 -5.13 6.80 -2.55
N TYR A 92 -6.28 6.61 -3.17
CA TYR A 92 -7.42 7.53 -3.11
C TYR A 92 -8.70 6.75 -2.93
N GLY A 93 -9.63 7.27 -2.13
CA GLY A 93 -10.94 6.68 -1.92
C GLY A 93 -10.94 5.49 -0.98
N ASP A 94 -11.95 4.66 -1.07
CA ASP A 94 -12.09 3.49 -0.21
C ASP A 94 -11.14 2.35 -0.63
N ALA A 95 -10.62 1.64 0.37
CA ALA A 95 -9.90 0.41 0.18
C ALA A 95 -10.37 -0.58 1.25
N LEU A 96 -11.21 -1.52 0.87
CA LEU A 96 -11.84 -2.50 1.77
C LEU A 96 -11.01 -3.78 1.73
N LEU A 97 -10.12 -3.94 2.70
CA LEU A 97 -9.09 -4.96 2.69
C LEU A 97 -9.55 -6.27 3.35
N ARG A 98 -9.21 -7.39 2.71
CA ARG A 98 -9.33 -8.74 3.28
C ARG A 98 -7.96 -9.40 3.33
N VAL A 99 -7.75 -10.16 4.39
CA VAL A 99 -6.61 -11.07 4.52
C VAL A 99 -7.16 -12.48 4.64
N ASP A 100 -6.77 -13.35 3.73
CA ASP A 100 -7.28 -14.74 3.63
C ASP A 100 -8.82 -14.80 3.65
N GLY A 101 -9.45 -13.85 2.98
CA GLY A 101 -10.92 -13.74 2.91
C GLY A 101 -11.59 -13.07 4.11
N VAL A 102 -10.85 -12.74 5.16
CA VAL A 102 -11.38 -12.06 6.35
C VAL A 102 -11.26 -10.56 6.20
N ARG A 103 -12.38 -9.84 6.24
CA ARG A 103 -12.37 -8.38 6.21
C ARG A 103 -11.80 -7.83 7.50
N LEU A 104 -10.79 -6.97 7.37
CA LEU A 104 -10.17 -6.31 8.52
C LEU A 104 -10.70 -4.89 8.67
N SER A 105 -10.87 -4.46 9.93
CA SER A 105 -11.16 -3.06 10.24
C SER A 105 -9.86 -2.27 10.29
N PRO A 106 -9.78 -1.11 9.64
CA PRO A 106 -8.57 -0.31 9.64
C PRO A 106 -8.34 0.37 10.99
N VAL A 107 -7.08 0.62 11.30
CA VAL A 107 -6.66 1.44 12.46
C VAL A 107 -6.38 2.88 12.05
N ILE A 108 -5.98 3.10 10.80
CA ILE A 108 -5.88 4.42 10.17
C ILE A 108 -6.62 4.35 8.84
N TYR A 109 -7.54 5.29 8.61
CA TYR A 109 -8.35 5.26 7.40
C TYR A 109 -8.73 6.66 6.95
N HIS A 110 -8.07 7.14 5.91
CA HIS A 110 -8.37 8.41 5.25
C HIS A 110 -8.58 8.15 3.76
N LYS A 111 -9.50 8.85 3.15
CA LYS A 111 -9.84 8.68 1.73
C LYS A 111 -9.05 9.60 0.80
N GLU A 112 -8.37 10.58 1.35
CA GLU A 112 -7.60 11.55 0.58
C GLU A 112 -6.36 10.89 -0.05
N ALA A 113 -5.95 11.39 -1.20
CA ALA A 113 -4.85 10.81 -1.97
C ALA A 113 -3.50 10.92 -1.28
N ASP A 114 -3.34 11.87 -0.38
CA ASP A 114 -2.07 12.16 0.29
C ASP A 114 -1.93 11.49 1.65
N THR A 115 -2.76 10.50 1.94
CA THR A 115 -2.79 9.84 3.24
C THR A 115 -2.62 8.33 3.12
N PHE A 116 -2.26 7.71 4.25
CA PHE A 116 -2.16 6.26 4.34
C PHE A 116 -3.40 5.65 4.99
N LYS A 117 -3.64 4.39 4.63
CA LYS A 117 -4.55 3.50 5.34
C LYS A 117 -3.73 2.38 5.96
N GLU A 118 -4.05 1.99 7.18
CA GLU A 118 -3.33 0.92 7.87
C GLU A 118 -4.27 -0.06 8.54
N TRP A 119 -3.91 -1.34 8.48
CA TRP A 119 -4.61 -2.44 9.12
C TRP A 119 -3.61 -3.29 9.90
N ILE A 120 -3.99 -3.69 11.11
CA ILE A 120 -3.20 -4.68 11.87
C ILE A 120 -3.65 -6.06 11.45
N VAL A 121 -2.71 -6.92 11.06
CA VAL A 121 -3.01 -8.31 10.68
C VAL A 121 -3.09 -9.15 11.96
N PRO A 122 -4.21 -9.82 12.23
CA PRO A 122 -4.31 -10.70 13.40
C PRO A 122 -3.30 -11.85 13.35
N LEU A 123 -2.71 -12.19 14.48
CA LEU A 123 -1.75 -13.29 14.58
C LEU A 123 -2.35 -14.64 14.10
N SER A 124 -3.65 -14.82 14.27
CA SER A 124 -4.34 -16.01 13.81
C SER A 124 -4.27 -16.21 12.29
N LEU A 125 -4.05 -15.15 11.52
CA LEU A 125 -3.97 -15.24 10.06
C LEU A 125 -2.55 -15.45 9.54
N THR A 126 -1.53 -15.22 10.35
CA THR A 126 -0.13 -15.39 9.95
C THR A 126 0.52 -16.65 10.47
N GLY A 127 -0.25 -17.51 11.15
CA GLY A 127 0.29 -18.70 11.84
C GLY A 127 0.92 -19.73 10.91
N ASP A 128 0.47 -19.82 9.66
CA ASP A 128 1.04 -20.73 8.65
C ASP A 128 2.15 -20.06 7.82
N GLY A 129 2.51 -18.82 8.11
CA GLY A 129 3.54 -18.09 7.41
C GLY A 129 3.14 -17.52 6.05
N LYS A 130 1.85 -17.56 5.71
CA LYS A 130 1.33 -17.10 4.42
C LYS A 130 0.07 -16.29 4.60
N ILE A 131 -0.10 -15.25 3.78
CA ILE A 131 -1.36 -14.54 3.67
C ILE A 131 -1.61 -14.13 2.22
N THR A 132 -2.87 -14.02 1.86
CA THR A 132 -3.32 -13.43 0.60
C THR A 132 -4.11 -12.16 0.94
N VAL A 133 -3.67 -11.04 0.38
CA VAL A 133 -4.33 -9.74 0.56
C VAL A 133 -5.18 -9.46 -0.66
N THR A 134 -6.44 -9.17 -0.44
CA THR A 134 -7.39 -8.78 -1.48
C THR A 134 -8.13 -7.52 -1.08
N PHE A 135 -8.72 -6.86 -2.05
CA PHE A 135 -9.54 -5.67 -1.83
C PHE A 135 -10.92 -5.93 -2.40
N ASP A 136 -11.94 -5.58 -1.64
CA ASP A 136 -13.31 -5.65 -2.14
C ASP A 136 -13.55 -4.47 -3.09
N GLU A 137 -14.41 -4.71 -4.05
CA GLU A 137 -14.91 -3.66 -4.92
C GLU A 137 -15.70 -2.65 -4.08
N PRO A 138 -15.37 -1.35 -4.14
CA PRO A 138 -16.11 -0.34 -3.39
C PRO A 138 -17.58 -0.27 -3.84
N GLU A 139 -18.47 -0.11 -2.88
CA GLU A 139 -19.91 -0.03 -3.17
C GLU A 139 -20.30 1.21 -3.96
N GLU A 140 -19.55 2.29 -3.81
CA GLU A 140 -19.79 3.52 -4.55
C GLU A 140 -19.21 3.41 -5.95
N SER A 141 -20.07 3.27 -6.94
CA SER A 141 -19.67 3.44 -8.33
C SER A 141 -19.60 4.94 -8.63
N ASN A 142 -18.42 5.48 -8.75
CA ASN A 142 -18.24 6.82 -9.23
C ASN A 142 -18.17 6.78 -10.77
N LEU A 143 -19.03 7.52 -11.42
CA LEU A 143 -19.07 7.57 -12.88
C LEU A 143 -17.83 8.25 -13.48
N ASN A 144 -17.13 9.07 -12.71
CA ASN A 144 -15.89 9.68 -13.13
C ASN A 144 -14.72 8.78 -12.77
N TRP A 145 -14.11 8.15 -13.77
CA TRP A 145 -12.99 7.24 -13.58
C TRP A 145 -11.82 7.83 -12.80
N ARG A 146 -11.63 9.14 -12.83
CA ARG A 146 -10.57 9.82 -12.08
C ARG A 146 -10.83 9.83 -10.56
N LEU A 147 -12.09 9.71 -10.18
CA LEU A 147 -12.49 9.72 -8.78
C LEU A 147 -12.79 8.33 -8.22
N GLN A 148 -12.54 7.27 -9.01
CA GLN A 148 -12.66 5.91 -8.51
C GLN A 148 -11.59 5.61 -7.47
N SER A 149 -11.91 4.73 -6.54
CA SER A 149 -10.95 4.28 -5.53
C SER A 149 -9.73 3.62 -6.17
N ARG A 150 -8.56 4.05 -5.76
CA ARG A 150 -7.30 3.64 -6.37
C ARG A 150 -6.23 3.41 -5.30
N ILE A 151 -5.32 2.48 -5.57
CA ILE A 151 -4.12 2.30 -4.76
C ILE A 151 -2.88 2.26 -5.64
N SER A 152 -1.76 2.71 -5.10
CA SER A 152 -0.47 2.76 -5.81
C SER A 152 0.60 1.92 -5.15
N ASP A 153 0.61 1.83 -3.83
CA ASP A 153 1.67 1.20 -3.06
C ASP A 153 1.07 0.40 -1.91
N VAL A 154 1.65 -0.78 -1.65
CA VAL A 154 1.26 -1.63 -0.52
C VAL A 154 2.51 -2.04 0.23
N TRP A 155 2.50 -1.85 1.54
CA TRP A 155 3.53 -2.33 2.45
C TRP A 155 2.97 -3.39 3.38
N LEU A 156 3.73 -4.44 3.61
CA LEU A 156 3.54 -5.35 4.73
C LEU A 156 4.70 -5.11 5.69
N LEU A 157 4.41 -4.49 6.83
CA LEU A 157 5.42 -4.02 7.78
C LEU A 157 5.45 -4.95 8.99
N LYS A 158 6.62 -5.52 9.26
CA LYS A 158 6.86 -6.30 10.46
C LYS A 158 7.13 -5.36 11.63
N ARG A 159 6.42 -5.56 12.73
CA ARG A 159 6.55 -4.75 13.94
C ARG A 159 6.97 -5.57 15.16
#